data_05f1d75dcc7255452cb4784982d4e4b0
#
_entry.id   05f1d75dcc7255452cb4784982d4e4b0
#
_cell.length_a   1.000
_cell.length_b   1.000
_cell.length_c   1.000
_cell.angle_alpha   90.00
_cell.angle_beta   90.00
_cell.angle_gamma   90.00
#
_symmetry.space_group_name_H-M   'P 1'
#
loop_
_entity.id
_entity.type
_entity.pdbx_description
1 polymer ?
#
loop_
_entity_poly.entity_id
_entity_poly.type
_entity_poly.pdbx_seq_one_letter_code
_entity_poly.pdbx_strand_id
1 'polypeptide(L)'
;MSSKSNPPSAVHAKSQLSSRLRYNPDSAQLMLRLSTLEMPVFLDSSHDQSNCGRFDILSANPIAHIKIESGRLRVSDPEIEISGIDFFNGIRLLKQKYLPEPDPQIEWETELPFQGGILGYLGYPSLHGKNAIEIRDAFVGVYLWAVIVDHLKQSSHLVFHPQCPTAEKTRMQNWLSADEDFQAALAPANFSLRSPFTKELSRADYNQAFKQIAEFIAAGDCYQVNLTQQFRADCSGSPLAAYLLLRESTRAPFSAYINWGNGALLSLSPERFLKLTGTAVLTQPIKGTRPRGDSIEADERLAAELCASEKDRAENLMIVDLLRNDLGRVCKTGSIKATALFDLQSFSNVHHMVSSVSGELADDRDALDLLSSCFPGGSVTGAPKLRAMTIIEQLEAKARRAYCGTVFYLSANGNMDSNITIRTLLWQQDQLFCWAGGGIVSDSDCDAEYEECFHKISNIISVLQEQEREQEQEQEKE
;
A
#
# COMPACT_ATOMS: atom_id res chain seq x y z
N MET A 1 -28.71 53.92 39.30
CA MET A 1 -27.55 53.55 38.40
C MET A 1 -27.27 52.08 38.63
N SER A 2 -27.86 51.21 37.82
CA SER A 2 -27.67 49.76 37.91
C SER A 2 -26.65 49.34 36.84
N SER A 3 -25.52 48.88 37.29
CA SER A 3 -24.48 48.29 36.45
C SER A 3 -24.93 46.91 35.96
N LYS A 4 -25.22 46.79 34.68
CA LYS A 4 -25.37 45.50 34.01
C LYS A 4 -24.00 44.89 33.83
N SER A 5 -23.69 43.83 34.56
CA SER A 5 -22.56 42.96 34.30
C SER A 5 -22.84 42.11 33.05
N ASN A 6 -22.05 42.31 32.02
CA ASN A 6 -22.02 41.38 30.86
C ASN A 6 -21.57 40.00 31.34
N PRO A 7 -22.20 38.91 30.87
CA PRO A 7 -21.69 37.58 31.11
C PRO A 7 -20.36 37.39 30.35
N PRO A 8 -19.43 36.61 30.90
CA PRO A 8 -18.17 36.37 30.25
C PRO A 8 -18.39 35.62 28.94
N SER A 9 -17.83 36.13 27.85
CA SER A 9 -17.79 35.48 26.57
C SER A 9 -17.22 34.05 26.75
N ALA A 10 -17.99 33.05 26.38
CA ALA A 10 -17.54 31.68 26.31
C ALA A 10 -16.41 31.61 25.26
N VAL A 11 -15.19 31.59 25.74
CA VAL A 11 -14.03 31.18 24.93
C VAL A 11 -14.26 29.71 24.60
N HIS A 12 -14.71 29.43 23.38
CA HIS A 12 -14.75 28.07 22.86
C HIS A 12 -13.33 27.53 22.90
N ALA A 13 -13.07 26.60 23.81
CA ALA A 13 -11.83 25.86 23.83
C ALA A 13 -11.73 25.14 22.48
N LYS A 14 -10.83 25.60 21.59
CA LYS A 14 -10.46 24.86 20.37
C LYS A 14 -10.12 23.45 20.83
N SER A 15 -10.88 22.46 20.43
CA SER A 15 -10.57 21.07 20.71
C SER A 15 -9.28 20.76 19.96
N GLN A 16 -8.19 20.63 20.70
CA GLN A 16 -6.88 20.31 20.12
C GLN A 16 -6.96 18.89 19.55
N LEU A 17 -7.07 18.78 18.23
CA LEU A 17 -7.17 17.49 17.52
C LEU A 17 -5.80 16.82 17.37
N SER A 18 -4.73 17.54 17.68
CA SER A 18 -3.36 17.01 17.65
C SER A 18 -2.60 17.38 18.90
N SER A 19 -1.67 16.53 19.31
CA SER A 19 -0.66 16.80 20.33
C SER A 19 0.71 16.39 19.82
N ARG A 20 1.72 17.21 20.13
CA ARG A 20 3.10 16.94 19.72
C ARG A 20 3.69 15.85 20.62
N LEU A 21 4.37 14.89 19.98
CA LEU A 21 5.17 13.86 20.65
C LEU A 21 6.65 14.12 20.43
N ARG A 22 7.51 13.44 21.20
CA ARG A 22 8.95 13.42 20.93
C ARG A 22 9.20 12.73 19.58
N TYR A 23 9.99 13.37 18.71
CA TYR A 23 10.40 12.77 17.44
C TYR A 23 11.34 11.59 17.69
N ASN A 24 11.04 10.46 17.05
CA ASN A 24 11.94 9.33 16.93
C ASN A 24 12.07 9.01 15.43
N PRO A 25 13.28 8.99 14.86
CA PRO A 25 13.49 8.64 13.45
C PRO A 25 13.17 7.16 13.15
N ASP A 26 13.22 6.29 14.15
CA ASP A 26 12.87 4.86 14.01
C ASP A 26 11.44 4.58 14.47
N SER A 27 10.51 4.68 13.52
CA SER A 27 9.10 4.37 13.75
C SER A 27 8.84 2.87 14.01
N ALA A 28 9.80 1.99 13.71
CA ALA A 28 9.67 0.55 13.96
C ALA A 28 9.54 0.26 15.48
N GLN A 29 10.24 1.01 16.33
CA GLN A 29 10.11 0.88 17.79
C GLN A 29 8.69 1.22 18.26
N LEU A 30 8.08 2.25 17.68
CA LEU A 30 6.69 2.60 17.97
C LEU A 30 5.74 1.52 17.46
N MET A 31 6.03 0.92 16.29
CA MET A 31 5.22 -0.18 15.75
C MET A 31 5.31 -1.45 16.63
N LEU A 32 6.48 -1.78 17.14
CA LEU A 32 6.64 -2.89 18.10
C LEU A 32 5.74 -2.70 19.32
N ARG A 33 5.66 -1.49 19.83
CA ARG A 33 4.76 -1.17 20.93
C ARG A 33 3.29 -1.29 20.51
N LEU A 34 2.91 -0.71 19.36
CA LEU A 34 1.54 -0.78 18.84
C LEU A 34 1.08 -2.20 18.53
N SER A 35 2.00 -3.13 18.29
CA SER A 35 1.67 -4.54 18.02
C SER A 35 0.99 -5.26 19.19
N THR A 36 1.01 -4.68 20.39
CA THR A 36 0.26 -5.19 21.56
C THR A 36 -1.22 -4.81 21.54
N LEU A 37 -1.61 -3.89 20.65
CA LEU A 37 -2.99 -3.45 20.45
C LEU A 37 -3.68 -4.26 19.33
N GLU A 38 -4.99 -4.12 19.23
CA GLU A 38 -5.77 -4.85 18.21
C GLU A 38 -5.60 -4.23 16.82
N MET A 39 -5.43 -5.07 15.81
CA MET A 39 -5.38 -4.69 14.38
C MET A 39 -4.46 -3.49 14.11
N PRO A 40 -3.18 -3.57 14.51
CA PRO A 40 -2.23 -2.50 14.30
C PRO A 40 -1.89 -2.34 12.83
N VAL A 41 -1.68 -1.09 12.43
CA VAL A 41 -1.33 -0.69 11.05
C VAL A 41 -0.15 0.26 11.07
N PHE A 42 0.74 0.09 10.10
CA PHE A 42 1.90 0.92 9.88
C PHE A 42 2.05 1.20 8.39
N LEU A 43 1.80 2.42 7.96
CA LEU A 43 2.21 2.91 6.65
C LEU A 43 3.57 3.56 6.81
N ASP A 44 4.55 2.99 6.17
CA ASP A 44 5.97 3.18 6.44
C ASP A 44 6.66 3.75 5.20
N SER A 45 7.27 4.88 5.36
CA SER A 45 8.10 5.50 4.32
C SER A 45 9.51 4.92 4.29
N SER A 46 9.84 4.01 5.22
CA SER A 46 11.17 3.45 5.45
C SER A 46 12.26 4.51 5.65
N HIS A 47 11.86 5.73 6.00
CA HIS A 47 12.74 6.90 6.13
C HIS A 47 13.70 7.02 4.93
N ASP A 48 13.23 6.69 3.74
CA ASP A 48 14.01 6.88 2.53
C ASP A 48 14.22 8.37 2.29
N GLN A 49 15.45 8.78 2.01
CA GLN A 49 15.83 10.19 1.76
C GLN A 49 15.23 10.76 0.45
N SER A 50 14.41 9.97 -0.25
CA SER A 50 13.64 10.43 -1.41
C SER A 50 12.50 11.37 -0.96
N ASN A 51 12.08 12.26 -1.86
CA ASN A 51 10.93 13.15 -1.63
C ASN A 51 9.60 12.40 -1.38
N CYS A 52 9.57 11.07 -1.54
CA CYS A 52 8.41 10.22 -1.30
C CYS A 52 8.32 9.73 0.14
N GLY A 53 9.45 9.63 0.87
CA GLY A 53 9.56 9.04 2.20
C GLY A 53 9.36 10.03 3.37
N ARG A 54 8.36 10.93 3.31
CA ARG A 54 8.19 11.97 4.32
C ARG A 54 7.48 11.51 5.58
N PHE A 55 6.39 10.74 5.46
CA PHE A 55 5.50 10.46 6.58
C PHE A 55 5.41 8.97 6.89
N ASP A 56 5.49 8.65 8.19
CA ASP A 56 5.01 7.38 8.70
C ASP A 56 3.67 7.60 9.41
N ILE A 57 2.74 6.67 9.23
CA ILE A 57 1.40 6.69 9.82
C ILE A 57 1.18 5.39 10.58
N LEU A 58 0.95 5.48 11.88
CA LEU A 58 0.73 4.32 12.73
C LEU A 58 -0.60 4.46 13.47
N SER A 59 -1.37 3.38 13.55
CA SER A 59 -2.61 3.32 14.32
C SER A 59 -2.91 1.90 14.77
N ALA A 60 -3.91 1.73 15.63
CA ALA A 60 -4.45 0.46 16.07
C ALA A 60 -5.88 0.64 16.61
N ASN A 61 -6.52 -0.45 17.04
CA ASN A 61 -7.86 -0.45 17.62
C ASN A 61 -8.89 0.25 16.73
N PRO A 62 -9.17 -0.25 15.50
CA PRO A 62 -10.21 0.34 14.68
C PRO A 62 -11.57 0.23 15.38
N ILE A 63 -12.37 1.31 15.36
CA ILE A 63 -13.72 1.31 15.97
C ILE A 63 -14.68 0.37 15.23
N ALA A 64 -14.46 0.18 13.96
CA ALA A 64 -15.17 -0.77 13.11
C ALA A 64 -14.28 -1.20 11.95
N HIS A 65 -14.56 -2.37 11.39
CA HIS A 65 -13.85 -2.84 10.21
C HIS A 65 -14.76 -3.66 9.29
N ILE A 66 -14.35 -3.75 8.03
CA ILE A 66 -14.93 -4.61 7.00
C ILE A 66 -13.82 -5.45 6.38
N LYS A 67 -14.07 -6.74 6.18
CA LYS A 67 -13.11 -7.67 5.57
C LYS A 67 -13.82 -8.70 4.70
N ILE A 68 -13.06 -9.32 3.83
CA ILE A 68 -13.49 -10.52 3.13
C ILE A 68 -12.82 -11.72 3.80
N GLU A 69 -13.62 -12.62 4.30
CA GLU A 69 -13.18 -13.85 4.96
C GLU A 69 -13.89 -15.06 4.34
N SER A 70 -13.10 -16.01 3.84
CA SER A 70 -13.63 -17.19 3.12
C SER A 70 -14.59 -16.82 1.97
N GLY A 71 -14.24 -15.77 1.21
CA GLY A 71 -15.02 -15.27 0.07
C GLY A 71 -16.34 -14.56 0.46
N ARG A 72 -16.51 -14.21 1.75
CA ARG A 72 -17.71 -13.51 2.24
C ARG A 72 -17.35 -12.19 2.85
N LEU A 73 -18.13 -11.19 2.52
CA LEU A 73 -18.08 -9.88 3.16
C LEU A 73 -18.50 -10.02 4.63
N ARG A 74 -17.68 -9.47 5.53
CA ARG A 74 -17.91 -9.43 6.98
C ARG A 74 -17.70 -8.01 7.46
N VAL A 75 -18.58 -7.52 8.30
CA VAL A 75 -18.45 -6.25 9.00
C VAL A 75 -18.48 -6.52 10.50
N SER A 76 -17.67 -5.77 11.26
CA SER A 76 -17.61 -5.92 12.72
C SER A 76 -18.83 -5.38 13.44
N ASP A 77 -19.55 -4.45 12.81
CA ASP A 77 -20.75 -3.81 13.35
C ASP A 77 -22.01 -4.53 12.85
N PRO A 78 -22.75 -5.22 13.73
CA PRO A 78 -23.94 -5.98 13.35
C PRO A 78 -25.13 -5.11 12.91
N GLU A 79 -25.12 -3.82 13.20
CA GLU A 79 -26.17 -2.89 12.77
C GLU A 79 -26.02 -2.46 11.29
N ILE A 80 -24.87 -2.73 10.67
CA ILE A 80 -24.65 -2.44 9.25
C ILE A 80 -25.09 -3.65 8.42
N GLU A 81 -26.17 -3.48 7.67
CA GLU A 81 -26.64 -4.48 6.73
C GLU A 81 -25.78 -4.49 5.46
N ILE A 82 -25.15 -5.63 5.18
CA ILE A 82 -24.25 -5.82 4.03
C ILE A 82 -24.77 -6.81 2.99
N SER A 83 -26.05 -7.21 3.11
CA SER A 83 -26.64 -8.17 2.18
C SER A 83 -26.77 -7.57 0.77
N GLY A 84 -26.12 -8.22 -0.22
CA GLY A 84 -26.20 -7.79 -1.62
C GLY A 84 -25.43 -6.54 -1.99
N ILE A 85 -24.53 -6.04 -1.14
CA ILE A 85 -23.67 -4.90 -1.44
C ILE A 85 -22.24 -5.34 -1.79
N ASP A 86 -21.59 -4.57 -2.65
CA ASP A 86 -20.16 -4.73 -2.95
C ASP A 86 -19.28 -4.13 -1.83
N PHE A 87 -17.98 -4.41 -1.93
CA PHE A 87 -17.02 -3.99 -0.90
C PHE A 87 -16.90 -2.46 -0.78
N PHE A 88 -16.91 -1.72 -1.89
CA PHE A 88 -16.81 -0.25 -1.87
C PHE A 88 -18.03 0.38 -1.22
N ASN A 89 -19.22 -0.14 -1.50
CA ASN A 89 -20.45 0.30 -0.81
C ASN A 89 -20.40 -0.04 0.68
N GLY A 90 -19.82 -1.18 1.07
CA GLY A 90 -19.57 -1.49 2.47
C GLY A 90 -18.66 -0.47 3.16
N ILE A 91 -17.58 -0.02 2.50
CA ILE A 91 -16.73 1.08 3.01
C ILE A 91 -17.53 2.37 3.15
N ARG A 92 -18.40 2.71 2.19
CA ARG A 92 -19.25 3.91 2.26
C ARG A 92 -20.19 3.88 3.47
N LEU A 93 -20.78 2.73 3.79
CA LEU A 93 -21.62 2.57 4.97
C LEU A 93 -20.83 2.78 6.28
N LEU A 94 -19.59 2.23 6.36
CA LEU A 94 -18.71 2.50 7.50
C LEU A 94 -18.38 4.00 7.60
N LYS A 95 -18.00 4.63 6.47
CA LYS A 95 -17.72 6.07 6.43
C LYS A 95 -18.92 6.89 6.90
N GLN A 96 -20.10 6.61 6.40
CA GLN A 96 -21.33 7.34 6.76
C GLN A 96 -21.66 7.23 8.25
N LYS A 97 -21.47 6.05 8.85
CA LYS A 97 -21.79 5.82 10.26
C LYS A 97 -20.76 6.41 11.22
N TYR A 98 -19.48 6.22 10.94
CA TYR A 98 -18.39 6.51 11.89
C TYR A 98 -17.60 7.79 11.58
N LEU A 99 -17.68 8.27 10.35
CA LEU A 99 -16.96 9.45 9.87
C LEU A 99 -17.96 10.40 9.17
N PRO A 100 -19.01 10.87 9.88
CA PRO A 100 -19.95 11.82 9.29
C PRO A 100 -19.22 13.09 8.86
N GLU A 101 -19.84 13.85 7.96
CA GLU A 101 -19.32 15.15 7.52
C GLU A 101 -18.90 15.98 8.74
N PRO A 102 -17.65 16.41 8.82
CA PRO A 102 -17.15 17.17 9.95
C PRO A 102 -17.84 18.54 10.01
N ASP A 103 -17.99 19.08 11.24
CA ASP A 103 -18.42 20.46 11.43
C ASP A 103 -17.50 21.38 10.58
N PRO A 104 -18.07 22.26 9.72
CA PRO A 104 -17.30 23.20 8.92
C PRO A 104 -16.35 24.11 9.72
N GLN A 105 -16.57 24.24 11.04
CA GLN A 105 -15.71 25.00 11.94
C GLN A 105 -14.44 24.24 12.38
N ILE A 106 -14.31 22.96 12.03
CA ILE A 106 -13.12 22.17 12.32
C ILE A 106 -11.99 22.61 11.40
N GLU A 107 -10.94 23.15 12.00
CA GLU A 107 -9.70 23.46 11.32
C GLU A 107 -8.81 22.19 11.29
N TRP A 108 -8.71 21.56 10.11
CA TRP A 108 -7.79 20.45 9.90
C TRP A 108 -6.34 20.94 9.85
N GLU A 109 -5.42 20.12 10.38
CA GLU A 109 -3.98 20.33 10.20
C GLU A 109 -3.63 20.06 8.72
N THR A 110 -3.50 21.12 7.93
CA THR A 110 -3.36 21.02 6.47
C THR A 110 -2.15 20.23 6.00
N GLU A 111 -1.12 20.14 6.83
CA GLU A 111 0.13 19.45 6.49
C GLU A 111 0.15 17.99 6.89
N LEU A 112 -0.73 17.53 7.78
CA LEU A 112 -0.77 16.14 8.22
C LEU A 112 -1.57 15.27 7.22
N PRO A 113 -1.01 14.14 6.79
CA PRO A 113 -1.61 13.33 5.74
C PRO A 113 -2.88 12.60 6.19
N PHE A 114 -2.94 12.18 7.45
CA PHE A 114 -4.03 11.40 8.01
C PHE A 114 -4.43 11.93 9.39
N GLN A 115 -5.72 12.18 9.57
CA GLN A 115 -6.28 12.74 10.82
C GLN A 115 -7.48 11.93 11.32
N GLY A 116 -7.29 10.60 11.37
CA GLY A 116 -8.36 9.64 11.50
C GLY A 116 -9.06 9.42 10.16
N GLY A 117 -9.71 8.29 10.02
CA GLY A 117 -10.36 7.91 8.76
C GLY A 117 -10.33 6.43 8.50
N ILE A 118 -10.25 6.06 7.24
CA ILE A 118 -10.26 4.69 6.74
C ILE A 118 -8.83 4.32 6.33
N LEU A 119 -8.39 3.11 6.71
CA LEU A 119 -7.10 2.57 6.33
C LEU A 119 -7.21 1.06 6.15
N GLY A 120 -6.56 0.52 5.13
CA GLY A 120 -6.55 -0.92 4.89
C GLY A 120 -5.98 -1.30 3.53
N TYR A 121 -6.31 -2.53 3.09
CA TYR A 121 -5.90 -3.01 1.77
C TYR A 121 -7.07 -3.63 1.01
N LEU A 122 -6.97 -3.57 -0.32
CA LEU A 122 -7.79 -4.30 -1.28
C LEU A 122 -6.87 -5.24 -2.06
N GLY A 123 -7.21 -6.52 -2.09
CA GLY A 123 -6.55 -7.50 -2.94
C GLY A 123 -6.94 -7.35 -4.42
N TYR A 124 -6.14 -7.94 -5.31
CA TYR A 124 -6.41 -7.93 -6.73
C TYR A 124 -7.79 -8.56 -7.02
N PRO A 125 -8.66 -7.87 -7.76
CA PRO A 125 -10.03 -8.32 -7.98
C PRO A 125 -10.11 -9.43 -9.04
N SER A 126 -11.18 -10.20 -8.98
CA SER A 126 -11.62 -11.03 -10.11
C SER A 126 -12.72 -10.32 -10.91
N LEU A 127 -13.04 -10.86 -12.08
CA LEU A 127 -14.17 -10.42 -12.88
C LEU A 127 -15.39 -11.28 -12.55
N HIS A 128 -16.54 -10.63 -12.34
CA HIS A 128 -17.83 -11.30 -12.20
C HIS A 128 -18.74 -10.94 -13.37
N GLY A 129 -19.23 -11.95 -14.10
CA GLY A 129 -20.07 -11.73 -15.29
C GLY A 129 -19.35 -10.95 -16.40
N LYS A 130 -20.09 -10.03 -17.05
CA LYS A 130 -19.55 -9.30 -18.22
C LYS A 130 -18.81 -8.03 -17.84
N ASN A 131 -17.90 -7.99 -16.86
CA ASN A 131 -17.01 -6.86 -16.51
C ASN A 131 -17.23 -6.22 -15.11
N ALA A 132 -18.00 -6.85 -14.22
CA ALA A 132 -18.09 -6.38 -12.84
C ALA A 132 -16.82 -6.83 -12.08
N ILE A 133 -16.17 -5.87 -11.39
CA ILE A 133 -15.02 -6.14 -10.53
C ILE A 133 -15.51 -6.63 -9.17
N GLU A 134 -15.01 -7.79 -8.74
CA GLU A 134 -15.29 -8.39 -7.43
C GLU A 134 -14.04 -8.45 -6.57
N ILE A 135 -14.03 -7.77 -5.43
CA ILE A 135 -12.97 -7.87 -4.43
C ILE A 135 -13.15 -9.17 -3.66
N ARG A 136 -12.12 -10.03 -3.63
CA ARG A 136 -12.17 -11.35 -2.95
C ARG A 136 -11.23 -11.48 -1.76
N ASP A 137 -10.38 -10.50 -1.53
CA ASP A 137 -9.46 -10.44 -0.41
C ASP A 137 -9.30 -8.98 0.01
N ALA A 138 -9.62 -8.62 1.23
CA ALA A 138 -9.53 -7.25 1.70
C ALA A 138 -9.68 -7.16 3.23
N PHE A 139 -9.06 -6.15 3.80
CA PHE A 139 -9.30 -5.67 5.15
C PHE A 139 -9.26 -4.14 5.17
N VAL A 140 -10.27 -3.51 5.75
CA VAL A 140 -10.37 -2.06 5.88
C VAL A 140 -10.95 -1.72 7.26
N GLY A 141 -10.24 -0.90 8.03
CA GLY A 141 -10.64 -0.42 9.35
C GLY A 141 -10.92 1.08 9.38
N VAL A 142 -11.77 1.49 10.32
CA VAL A 142 -12.00 2.90 10.69
C VAL A 142 -11.18 3.21 11.93
N TYR A 143 -10.16 4.06 11.78
CA TYR A 143 -9.23 4.44 12.83
C TYR A 143 -9.47 5.89 13.22
N LEU A 144 -9.79 6.14 14.50
CA LEU A 144 -10.13 7.48 14.99
C LEU A 144 -8.94 8.22 15.60
N TRP A 145 -7.76 7.63 15.56
CA TRP A 145 -6.51 8.26 16.00
C TRP A 145 -5.33 7.70 15.19
N ALA A 146 -4.24 8.42 15.16
CA ALA A 146 -2.98 7.94 14.60
C ALA A 146 -1.78 8.68 15.21
N VAL A 147 -0.61 8.04 15.16
CA VAL A 147 0.67 8.74 15.29
C VAL A 147 1.21 9.01 13.90
N ILE A 148 1.55 10.26 13.64
CA ILE A 148 2.16 10.73 12.40
C ILE A 148 3.59 11.15 12.71
N VAL A 149 4.56 10.54 12.03
CA VAL A 149 5.96 10.92 12.09
C VAL A 149 6.31 11.65 10.79
N ASP A 150 6.69 12.93 10.89
CA ASP A 150 7.15 13.75 9.77
C ASP A 150 8.69 13.80 9.79
N HIS A 151 9.31 13.01 8.95
CA HIS A 151 10.76 12.90 8.87
C HIS A 151 11.41 14.18 8.30
N LEU A 152 10.70 14.91 7.44
CA LEU A 152 11.19 16.16 6.88
C LEU A 152 11.26 17.26 7.96
N LYS A 153 10.22 17.36 8.81
CA LYS A 153 10.14 18.36 9.89
C LYS A 153 10.73 17.87 11.21
N GLN A 154 11.14 16.60 11.27
CA GLN A 154 11.62 15.96 12.49
C GLN A 154 10.64 16.17 13.66
N SER A 155 9.37 15.85 13.41
CA SER A 155 8.30 16.01 14.40
C SER A 155 7.36 14.81 14.39
N SER A 156 6.82 14.49 15.56
CA SER A 156 5.81 13.45 15.71
C SER A 156 4.54 14.04 16.33
N HIS A 157 3.40 13.58 15.88
CA HIS A 157 2.09 14.07 16.30
C HIS A 157 1.15 12.90 16.60
N LEU A 158 0.49 12.95 17.75
CA LEU A 158 -0.67 12.13 18.02
C LEU A 158 -1.90 12.91 17.57
N VAL A 159 -2.62 12.39 16.62
CA VAL A 159 -3.81 13.03 16.01
C VAL A 159 -5.06 12.24 16.31
N PHE A 160 -6.17 12.94 16.45
CA PHE A 160 -7.47 12.36 16.74
C PHE A 160 -8.52 12.86 15.77
N HIS A 161 -9.37 11.97 15.31
CA HIS A 161 -10.60 12.34 14.63
C HIS A 161 -11.54 13.07 15.62
N PRO A 162 -12.34 14.06 15.19
CA PRO A 162 -13.29 14.75 16.06
C PRO A 162 -14.23 13.81 16.82
N GLN A 163 -14.67 12.74 16.18
CA GLN A 163 -15.53 11.71 16.79
C GLN A 163 -14.80 10.73 17.73
N CYS A 164 -13.49 10.87 17.91
CA CYS A 164 -12.77 9.98 18.82
C CYS A 164 -13.27 10.20 20.26
N PRO A 165 -13.72 9.13 20.95
CA PRO A 165 -14.21 9.24 22.32
C PRO A 165 -13.14 9.82 23.27
N THR A 166 -13.55 10.69 24.19
CA THR A 166 -12.64 11.31 25.17
C THR A 166 -11.85 10.27 25.97
N ALA A 167 -12.52 9.16 26.34
CA ALA A 167 -11.85 8.06 27.04
C ALA A 167 -10.71 7.45 26.24
N GLU A 168 -10.91 7.26 24.92
CA GLU A 168 -9.88 6.74 24.01
C GLU A 168 -8.74 7.75 23.81
N LYS A 169 -9.07 9.05 23.66
CA LYS A 169 -8.06 10.13 23.58
C LYS A 169 -7.16 10.09 24.81
N THR A 170 -7.75 10.10 26.01
CA THR A 170 -7.02 10.05 27.28
C THR A 170 -6.20 8.77 27.41
N ARG A 171 -6.79 7.63 27.01
CA ARG A 171 -6.09 6.34 27.03
C ARG A 171 -4.84 6.37 26.17
N MET A 172 -4.95 6.84 24.93
CA MET A 172 -3.82 6.88 24.00
C MET A 172 -2.76 7.92 24.40
N GLN A 173 -3.18 9.09 24.89
CA GLN A 173 -2.26 10.10 25.44
C GLN A 173 -1.45 9.51 26.61
N ASN A 174 -2.11 8.90 27.58
CA ASN A 174 -1.44 8.29 28.73
C ASN A 174 -0.52 7.14 28.31
N TRP A 175 -0.99 6.29 27.37
CA TRP A 175 -0.24 5.13 26.91
C TRP A 175 1.05 5.54 26.15
N LEU A 176 1.00 6.63 25.36
CA LEU A 176 2.17 7.17 24.67
C LEU A 176 3.08 8.00 25.57
N SER A 177 2.55 8.60 26.65
CA SER A 177 3.32 9.45 27.59
C SER A 177 3.97 8.65 28.72
N ALA A 178 3.48 7.44 29.01
CA ALA A 178 3.90 6.65 30.18
C ALA A 178 5.36 6.17 30.14
N ASP A 179 6.08 6.41 29.06
CA ASP A 179 7.43 5.91 28.85
C ASP A 179 8.41 6.99 28.38
N GLU A 180 8.81 7.88 29.28
CA GLU A 180 10.07 8.60 29.12
C GLU A 180 11.29 7.64 29.17
N ASP A 181 11.14 6.46 29.76
CA ASP A 181 12.14 5.37 29.86
C ASP A 181 12.07 4.33 28.72
N PHE A 182 11.48 4.67 27.56
CA PHE A 182 11.28 3.78 26.41
C PHE A 182 12.59 3.31 25.71
N GLN A 183 13.69 3.26 26.44
CA GLN A 183 14.97 2.75 25.94
C GLN A 183 15.16 1.23 26.12
N ALA A 184 14.26 0.53 26.79
CA ALA A 184 14.24 -0.92 26.73
C ALA A 184 13.64 -1.31 25.38
N ALA A 185 14.49 -1.48 24.37
CA ALA A 185 14.08 -1.93 23.05
C ALA A 185 13.23 -3.19 23.18
N LEU A 186 11.95 -3.09 22.84
CA LEU A 186 11.11 -4.28 22.65
C LEU A 186 11.73 -5.06 21.49
N ALA A 187 12.31 -6.22 21.80
CA ALA A 187 12.71 -7.13 20.74
C ALA A 187 11.46 -7.69 20.07
N PRO A 188 11.37 -7.72 18.75
CA PRO A 188 10.29 -8.44 18.08
C PRO A 188 10.33 -9.90 18.51
N ALA A 189 9.16 -10.50 18.68
CA ALA A 189 9.08 -11.95 18.83
C ALA A 189 9.77 -12.62 17.62
N ASN A 190 10.41 -13.76 17.84
CA ASN A 190 11.16 -14.44 16.79
C ASN A 190 10.26 -14.78 15.58
N PHE A 191 10.87 -14.76 14.40
CA PHE A 191 10.32 -15.30 13.17
C PHE A 191 11.26 -16.33 12.61
N SER A 192 10.73 -17.45 12.07
CA SER A 192 11.51 -18.42 11.33
C SER A 192 10.72 -19.04 10.17
N LEU A 193 11.40 -19.34 9.08
CA LEU A 193 10.86 -20.21 8.04
C LEU A 193 10.92 -21.66 8.53
N ARG A 194 9.91 -22.45 8.18
CA ARG A 194 9.87 -23.91 8.45
C ARG A 194 10.07 -24.73 7.18
N SER A 195 10.03 -24.07 6.03
CA SER A 195 10.32 -24.67 4.73
C SER A 195 10.88 -23.63 3.77
N PRO A 196 11.69 -24.04 2.80
CA PRO A 196 12.07 -23.13 1.72
C PRO A 196 10.85 -22.71 0.92
N PHE A 197 10.94 -21.54 0.26
CA PHE A 197 9.91 -21.09 -0.66
C PHE A 197 9.78 -22.03 -1.85
N THR A 198 8.55 -22.48 -2.11
CA THR A 198 8.20 -23.31 -3.25
C THR A 198 7.34 -22.52 -4.23
N LYS A 199 7.61 -22.67 -5.53
CA LYS A 199 6.79 -22.07 -6.59
C LYS A 199 5.59 -22.97 -6.89
N GLU A 200 4.44 -22.37 -7.13
CA GLU A 200 3.20 -23.09 -7.46
C GLU A 200 3.07 -23.41 -8.96
N LEU A 201 3.76 -22.66 -9.83
CA LEU A 201 3.69 -22.86 -11.28
C LEU A 201 4.93 -23.59 -11.78
N SER A 202 4.73 -24.69 -12.54
CA SER A 202 5.85 -25.38 -13.18
C SER A 202 6.40 -24.54 -14.34
N ARG A 203 7.67 -24.80 -14.75
CA ARG A 203 8.25 -24.14 -15.91
C ARG A 203 7.44 -24.40 -17.20
N ALA A 204 6.92 -25.62 -17.35
CA ALA A 204 6.13 -25.98 -18.51
C ALA A 204 4.82 -25.22 -18.58
N ASP A 205 4.12 -25.07 -17.43
CA ASP A 205 2.86 -24.33 -17.35
C ASP A 205 3.10 -22.83 -17.59
N TYR A 206 4.20 -22.26 -17.06
CA TYR A 206 4.59 -20.88 -17.36
C TYR A 206 4.82 -20.65 -18.85
N ASN A 207 5.58 -21.52 -19.50
CA ASN A 207 5.87 -21.45 -20.94
C ASN A 207 4.56 -21.55 -21.76
N GLN A 208 3.62 -22.39 -21.33
CA GLN A 208 2.32 -22.52 -22.00
C GLN A 208 1.50 -21.23 -21.85
N ALA A 209 1.45 -20.66 -20.64
CA ALA A 209 0.74 -19.40 -20.38
C ALA A 209 1.37 -18.24 -21.18
N PHE A 210 2.70 -18.14 -21.19
CA PHE A 210 3.43 -17.16 -21.99
C PHE A 210 3.09 -17.26 -23.49
N LYS A 211 3.12 -18.47 -24.04
CA LYS A 211 2.78 -18.72 -25.45
C LYS A 211 1.34 -18.26 -25.77
N GLN A 212 0.38 -18.56 -24.91
CA GLN A 212 -1.01 -18.13 -25.10
C GLN A 212 -1.14 -16.61 -25.05
N ILE A 213 -0.40 -15.93 -24.15
CA ILE A 213 -0.37 -14.46 -24.12
C ILE A 213 0.20 -13.90 -25.43
N ALA A 214 1.31 -14.45 -25.92
CA ALA A 214 1.88 -14.04 -27.20
C ALA A 214 0.90 -14.23 -28.37
N GLU A 215 0.10 -15.31 -28.38
CA GLU A 215 -0.96 -15.54 -29.35
C GLU A 215 -2.08 -14.48 -29.27
N PHE A 216 -2.51 -14.10 -28.04
CA PHE A 216 -3.48 -13.01 -27.85
C PHE A 216 -2.95 -11.67 -28.32
N ILE A 217 -1.66 -11.36 -28.04
CA ILE A 217 -1.03 -10.13 -28.53
C ILE A 217 -0.94 -10.12 -30.06
N ALA A 218 -0.50 -11.22 -30.67
CA ALA A 218 -0.41 -11.36 -32.14
C ALA A 218 -1.78 -11.24 -32.82
N ALA A 219 -2.85 -11.70 -32.17
CA ALA A 219 -4.23 -11.57 -32.63
C ALA A 219 -4.79 -10.14 -32.47
N GLY A 220 -4.08 -9.23 -31.78
CA GLY A 220 -4.54 -7.87 -31.52
C GLY A 220 -5.55 -7.74 -30.37
N ASP A 221 -5.72 -8.80 -29.57
CA ASP A 221 -6.62 -8.79 -28.41
C ASP A 221 -6.13 -7.88 -27.26
N CYS A 222 -4.82 -7.78 -27.09
CA CYS A 222 -4.16 -6.94 -26.09
C CYS A 222 -2.77 -6.54 -26.54
N TYR A 223 -2.21 -5.51 -25.88
CA TYR A 223 -0.84 -5.04 -26.11
C TYR A 223 0.13 -5.55 -25.04
N GLN A 224 -0.39 -5.76 -23.83
CA GLN A 224 0.36 -6.26 -22.69
C GLN A 224 -0.55 -7.07 -21.76
N VAL A 225 0.01 -8.14 -21.20
CA VAL A 225 -0.60 -8.89 -20.08
C VAL A 225 0.48 -9.12 -19.02
N ASN A 226 0.20 -8.74 -17.78
CA ASN A 226 1.09 -9.04 -16.66
C ASN A 226 0.84 -10.48 -16.19
N LEU A 227 1.80 -11.39 -16.40
CA LEU A 227 1.73 -12.79 -15.94
C LEU A 227 2.49 -12.95 -14.65
N THR A 228 1.85 -13.59 -13.65
CA THR A 228 2.43 -13.77 -12.32
C THR A 228 2.43 -15.22 -11.85
N GLN A 229 3.31 -15.53 -10.92
CA GLN A 229 3.33 -16.81 -10.23
C GLN A 229 3.43 -16.61 -8.72
N GLN A 230 2.83 -17.55 -7.97
CA GLN A 230 2.83 -17.57 -6.52
C GLN A 230 3.99 -18.41 -6.00
N PHE A 231 4.54 -17.96 -4.87
CA PHE A 231 5.50 -18.67 -4.05
C PHE A 231 4.96 -18.77 -2.63
N ARG A 232 5.23 -19.87 -1.96
CA ARG A 232 4.84 -20.06 -0.56
C ARG A 232 5.91 -20.76 0.26
N ALA A 233 5.93 -20.47 1.55
CA ALA A 233 6.73 -21.17 2.55
C ALA A 233 5.93 -21.32 3.84
N ASP A 234 6.15 -22.40 4.57
CA ASP A 234 5.66 -22.55 5.94
C ASP A 234 6.56 -21.73 6.88
N CYS A 235 5.97 -21.12 7.88
CA CYS A 235 6.68 -20.23 8.81
C CYS A 235 6.12 -20.33 10.22
N SER A 236 6.79 -19.68 11.17
CA SER A 236 6.33 -19.54 12.55
C SER A 236 6.80 -18.23 13.15
N GLY A 237 6.17 -17.84 14.25
CA GLY A 237 6.52 -16.66 15.01
C GLY A 237 5.75 -15.42 14.58
N SER A 238 6.40 -14.25 14.62
CA SER A 238 5.72 -12.96 14.44
C SER A 238 5.83 -12.46 12.99
N PRO A 239 4.70 -12.19 12.31
CA PRO A 239 4.75 -11.54 11.00
C PRO A 239 5.35 -10.13 11.05
N LEU A 240 5.25 -9.42 12.20
CA LEU A 240 5.90 -8.13 12.37
C LEU A 240 7.44 -8.27 12.38
N ALA A 241 7.98 -9.32 13.00
CA ALA A 241 9.43 -9.56 12.97
C ALA A 241 9.92 -9.79 11.52
N ALA A 242 9.21 -10.60 10.74
CA ALA A 242 9.51 -10.78 9.32
C ALA A 242 9.45 -9.44 8.55
N TYR A 243 8.42 -8.61 8.81
CA TYR A 243 8.30 -7.29 8.19
C TYR A 243 9.49 -6.39 8.51
N LEU A 244 9.90 -6.30 9.77
CA LEU A 244 10.99 -5.43 10.19
C LEU A 244 12.33 -5.84 9.58
N LEU A 245 12.62 -7.14 9.47
CA LEU A 245 13.79 -7.65 8.75
C LEU A 245 13.79 -7.21 7.28
N LEU A 246 12.68 -7.40 6.60
CA LEU A 246 12.52 -7.04 5.19
C LEU A 246 12.57 -5.52 4.96
N ARG A 247 12.03 -4.75 5.89
CA ARG A 247 12.04 -3.29 5.88
C ARG A 247 13.47 -2.74 5.79
N GLU A 248 14.35 -3.23 6.65
CA GLU A 248 15.75 -2.80 6.70
C GLU A 248 16.51 -3.09 5.39
N SER A 249 16.22 -4.21 4.75
CA SER A 249 16.89 -4.61 3.51
C SER A 249 16.35 -3.91 2.26
N THR A 250 15.09 -3.50 2.26
CA THR A 250 14.41 -3.03 1.04
C THR A 250 14.24 -1.51 0.98
N ARG A 251 13.95 -0.86 2.11
CA ARG A 251 13.75 0.60 2.26
C ARG A 251 12.86 1.21 1.18
N ALA A 252 11.68 0.63 0.98
CA ALA A 252 10.76 1.07 -0.06
C ALA A 252 9.80 2.18 0.46
N PRO A 253 9.55 3.25 -0.32
CA PRO A 253 8.88 4.47 0.16
C PRO A 253 7.37 4.34 0.40
N PHE A 254 6.74 3.27 -0.07
CA PHE A 254 5.31 2.99 0.13
C PHE A 254 5.12 1.64 0.80
N SER A 255 5.95 1.35 1.80
CA SER A 255 5.85 0.14 2.60
C SER A 255 4.65 0.19 3.54
N ALA A 256 4.16 -0.99 3.93
CA ALA A 256 3.05 -1.09 4.87
C ALA A 256 3.05 -2.43 5.61
N TYR A 257 2.70 -2.38 6.89
CA TYR A 257 2.34 -3.53 7.68
C TYR A 257 0.90 -3.38 8.17
N ILE A 258 0.06 -4.37 7.91
CA ILE A 258 -1.34 -4.39 8.37
C ILE A 258 -1.60 -5.76 8.99
N ASN A 259 -2.06 -5.79 10.24
CA ASN A 259 -2.44 -7.02 10.94
C ASN A 259 -3.94 -6.96 11.26
N TRP A 260 -4.69 -8.00 10.88
CA TRP A 260 -6.13 -8.11 11.16
C TRP A 260 -6.47 -9.32 12.05
N GLY A 261 -5.50 -9.78 12.83
CA GLY A 261 -5.63 -10.85 13.81
C GLY A 261 -5.30 -12.23 13.27
N ASN A 262 -6.03 -12.73 12.28
CA ASN A 262 -5.79 -14.04 11.66
C ASN A 262 -4.98 -13.98 10.35
N GLY A 263 -4.38 -12.85 10.08
CA GLY A 263 -3.50 -12.63 8.94
C GLY A 263 -2.79 -11.28 9.01
N ALA A 264 -1.72 -11.13 8.24
CA ALA A 264 -0.99 -9.89 8.10
C ALA A 264 -0.50 -9.66 6.67
N LEU A 265 -0.48 -8.40 6.27
CA LEU A 265 0.11 -7.93 5.02
C LEU A 265 1.46 -7.28 5.32
N LEU A 266 2.50 -7.72 4.62
CA LEU A 266 3.86 -7.19 4.68
C LEU A 266 4.19 -6.64 3.30
N SER A 267 3.95 -5.37 3.06
CA SER A 267 4.15 -4.73 1.75
C SER A 267 5.41 -3.88 1.76
N LEU A 268 6.30 -4.09 0.79
CA LEU A 268 7.54 -3.35 0.59
C LEU A 268 7.51 -2.66 -0.77
N SER A 269 6.39 -1.98 -1.02
CA SER A 269 6.11 -1.42 -2.34
C SER A 269 6.93 -0.16 -2.65
N PRO A 270 7.53 -0.09 -3.83
CA PRO A 270 8.18 1.13 -4.32
C PRO A 270 7.23 2.07 -5.06
N GLU A 271 5.98 1.64 -5.38
CA GLU A 271 5.13 2.31 -6.37
C GLU A 271 3.89 2.93 -5.75
N ARG A 272 3.72 4.26 -5.96
CA ARG A 272 2.47 4.96 -5.65
C ARG A 272 1.42 4.62 -6.70
N PHE A 273 0.22 4.28 -6.23
CA PHE A 273 -0.93 4.10 -7.11
C PHE A 273 -1.66 5.43 -7.35
N LEU A 274 -2.32 5.96 -6.35
CA LEU A 274 -3.11 7.18 -6.43
C LEU A 274 -2.88 8.04 -5.19
N LYS A 275 -2.78 9.36 -5.40
CA LYS A 275 -2.81 10.36 -4.34
C LYS A 275 -3.86 11.40 -4.64
N LEU A 276 -4.65 11.77 -3.64
CA LEU A 276 -5.61 12.87 -3.68
C LEU A 276 -5.27 13.86 -2.57
N THR A 277 -5.13 15.13 -2.93
CA THR A 277 -4.95 16.23 -1.96
C THR A 277 -5.90 17.35 -2.35
N GLY A 278 -6.93 17.57 -1.54
CA GLY A 278 -8.06 18.40 -1.97
C GLY A 278 -8.72 17.81 -3.22
N THR A 279 -8.69 18.52 -4.35
CA THR A 279 -9.14 18.01 -5.66
C THR A 279 -8.00 17.54 -6.56
N ALA A 280 -6.74 17.76 -6.18
CA ALA A 280 -5.59 17.42 -7.00
C ALA A 280 -5.29 15.91 -6.93
N VAL A 281 -5.38 15.23 -8.07
CA VAL A 281 -5.07 13.81 -8.25
C VAL A 281 -3.68 13.65 -8.84
N LEU A 282 -2.92 12.66 -8.35
CA LEU A 282 -1.60 12.28 -8.86
C LEU A 282 -1.49 10.75 -8.90
N THR A 283 -0.92 10.21 -9.98
CA THR A 283 -0.46 8.81 -10.08
C THR A 283 0.95 8.77 -10.67
N GLN A 284 1.77 7.82 -10.17
CA GLN A 284 3.20 7.77 -10.49
C GLN A 284 3.65 6.34 -10.83
N PRO A 285 3.34 5.84 -12.04
CA PRO A 285 3.75 4.50 -12.46
C PRO A 285 5.26 4.43 -12.65
N ILE A 286 5.81 3.26 -12.27
CA ILE A 286 7.21 2.88 -12.49
C ILE A 286 7.29 1.87 -13.62
N LYS A 287 8.15 2.13 -14.61
CA LYS A 287 8.58 1.16 -15.61
C LYS A 287 10.07 1.35 -15.89
N GLY A 288 10.78 0.24 -15.93
CA GLY A 288 12.23 0.26 -16.01
C GLY A 288 12.91 0.44 -14.66
N THR A 289 13.84 -0.45 -14.37
CA THR A 289 14.63 -0.46 -13.13
C THR A 289 16.05 -0.92 -13.46
N ARG A 290 17.03 -0.24 -12.86
CA ARG A 290 18.44 -0.70 -12.87
C ARG A 290 18.97 -0.68 -11.43
N PRO A 291 19.87 -1.61 -11.07
CA PRO A 291 20.54 -1.55 -9.77
C PRO A 291 21.42 -0.31 -9.69
N ARG A 292 21.81 0.07 -8.46
CA ARG A 292 22.87 1.05 -8.25
C ARG A 292 24.23 0.45 -8.65
N GLY A 293 25.11 1.30 -9.11
CA GLY A 293 26.47 0.88 -9.46
C GLY A 293 27.41 0.85 -8.24
N ASP A 294 28.39 -0.03 -8.26
CA ASP A 294 29.40 -0.15 -7.19
C ASP A 294 30.43 1.01 -7.23
N SER A 295 30.47 1.80 -8.30
CA SER A 295 31.23 3.04 -8.44
C SER A 295 30.38 4.14 -9.06
N ILE A 296 30.80 5.39 -8.92
CA ILE A 296 30.10 6.56 -9.49
C ILE A 296 29.92 6.38 -11.01
N GLU A 297 30.97 5.97 -11.71
CA GLU A 297 30.95 5.77 -13.17
C GLU A 297 30.03 4.62 -13.59
N ALA A 298 29.99 3.53 -12.80
CA ALA A 298 29.08 2.42 -13.03
C ALA A 298 27.61 2.85 -12.77
N ASP A 299 27.38 3.63 -11.73
CA ASP A 299 26.06 4.15 -11.36
C ASP A 299 25.50 5.09 -12.44
N GLU A 300 26.32 6.06 -12.90
CA GLU A 300 25.95 6.98 -13.99
C GLU A 300 25.68 6.24 -15.30
N ARG A 301 26.46 5.19 -15.61
CA ARG A 301 26.24 4.37 -16.80
C ARG A 301 24.89 3.62 -16.73
N LEU A 302 24.55 2.99 -15.60
CA LEU A 302 23.29 2.29 -15.41
C LEU A 302 22.10 3.24 -15.48
N ALA A 303 22.23 4.42 -14.89
CA ALA A 303 21.25 5.48 -14.99
C ALA A 303 21.02 5.96 -16.44
N ALA A 304 22.11 6.19 -17.18
CA ALA A 304 22.06 6.57 -18.59
C ALA A 304 21.46 5.47 -19.48
N GLU A 305 21.82 4.20 -19.24
CA GLU A 305 21.24 3.02 -19.91
C GLU A 305 19.72 2.97 -19.72
N LEU A 306 19.24 3.17 -18.49
CA LEU A 306 17.80 3.20 -18.21
C LEU A 306 17.10 4.32 -18.97
N CYS A 307 17.66 5.54 -18.96
CA CYS A 307 17.09 6.67 -19.67
C CYS A 307 17.06 6.50 -21.20
N ALA A 308 18.04 5.76 -21.75
CA ALA A 308 18.16 5.49 -23.19
C ALA A 308 17.31 4.29 -23.65
N SER A 309 16.77 3.47 -22.75
CA SER A 309 16.03 2.27 -23.08
C SER A 309 14.71 2.59 -23.81
N GLU A 310 14.65 2.30 -25.09
CA GLU A 310 13.45 2.49 -25.91
C GLU A 310 12.30 1.58 -25.44
N LYS A 311 12.61 0.33 -25.04
CA LYS A 311 11.64 -0.62 -24.49
C LYS A 311 10.98 -0.07 -23.23
N ASP A 312 11.79 0.32 -22.23
CA ASP A 312 11.27 0.84 -20.94
C ASP A 312 10.44 2.11 -21.14
N ARG A 313 10.84 3.00 -22.06
CA ARG A 313 10.09 4.21 -22.42
C ARG A 313 8.77 3.90 -23.11
N ALA A 314 8.74 2.94 -24.04
CA ALA A 314 7.50 2.54 -24.72
C ALA A 314 6.49 1.92 -23.77
N GLU A 315 6.94 1.01 -22.89
CA GLU A 315 6.10 0.42 -21.85
C GLU A 315 5.57 1.49 -20.88
N ASN A 316 6.42 2.42 -20.44
CA ASN A 316 6.02 3.50 -19.55
C ASN A 316 4.96 4.40 -20.21
N LEU A 317 5.13 4.78 -21.48
CA LEU A 317 4.17 5.61 -22.22
C LEU A 317 2.80 4.92 -22.36
N MET A 318 2.79 3.61 -22.62
CA MET A 318 1.55 2.81 -22.71
C MET A 318 0.81 2.83 -21.36
N ILE A 319 1.52 2.71 -20.24
CA ILE A 319 0.90 2.77 -18.91
C ILE A 319 0.42 4.17 -18.57
N VAL A 320 1.15 5.21 -18.96
CA VAL A 320 0.69 6.61 -18.83
C VAL A 320 -0.64 6.81 -19.55
N ASP A 321 -0.79 6.34 -20.78
CA ASP A 321 -2.05 6.45 -21.53
C ASP A 321 -3.19 5.65 -20.89
N LEU A 322 -2.90 4.46 -20.36
CA LEU A 322 -3.88 3.67 -19.63
C LEU A 322 -4.38 4.40 -18.37
N LEU A 323 -3.47 5.00 -17.59
CA LEU A 323 -3.82 5.77 -16.40
C LEU A 323 -4.56 7.07 -16.74
N ARG A 324 -4.21 7.74 -17.83
CA ARG A 324 -4.99 8.89 -18.34
C ARG A 324 -6.43 8.49 -18.67
N ASN A 325 -6.63 7.31 -19.26
CA ASN A 325 -7.97 6.79 -19.52
C ASN A 325 -8.72 6.47 -18.21
N ASP A 326 -8.06 5.88 -17.21
CA ASP A 326 -8.67 5.59 -15.91
C ASP A 326 -9.08 6.89 -15.19
N LEU A 327 -8.20 7.88 -15.11
CA LEU A 327 -8.50 9.19 -14.53
C LEU A 327 -9.58 9.94 -15.30
N GLY A 328 -9.71 9.70 -16.62
CA GLY A 328 -10.73 10.32 -17.46
C GLY A 328 -12.16 10.02 -17.08
N ARG A 329 -12.38 8.98 -16.25
CA ARG A 329 -13.72 8.61 -15.76
C ARG A 329 -14.18 9.40 -14.55
N VAL A 330 -13.24 10.04 -13.83
CA VAL A 330 -13.50 10.67 -12.53
C VAL A 330 -12.93 12.08 -12.40
N CYS A 331 -12.02 12.48 -13.27
CA CYS A 331 -11.44 13.82 -13.28
C CYS A 331 -12.21 14.76 -14.22
N LYS A 332 -12.13 16.05 -13.95
CA LYS A 332 -12.69 17.10 -14.80
C LYS A 332 -12.13 17.01 -16.22
N THR A 333 -12.99 17.16 -17.20
CA THR A 333 -12.60 17.15 -18.62
C THR A 333 -11.51 18.19 -18.89
N GLY A 334 -10.42 17.77 -19.54
CA GLY A 334 -9.30 18.63 -19.89
C GLY A 334 -8.30 18.92 -18.76
N SER A 335 -8.53 18.39 -17.53
CA SER A 335 -7.61 18.58 -16.40
C SER A 335 -6.43 17.60 -16.40
N ILE A 336 -6.53 16.47 -17.11
CA ILE A 336 -5.53 15.40 -17.05
C ILE A 336 -4.30 15.76 -17.88
N LYS A 337 -3.13 15.71 -17.23
CA LYS A 337 -1.83 16.04 -17.82
C LYS A 337 -0.77 15.02 -17.42
N ALA A 338 0.09 14.64 -18.35
CA ALA A 338 1.37 14.01 -18.02
C ALA A 338 2.33 15.14 -17.62
N THR A 339 2.59 15.29 -16.33
CA THR A 339 3.39 16.40 -15.77
C THR A 339 4.88 16.09 -15.77
N ALA A 340 5.25 14.81 -15.76
CA ALA A 340 6.61 14.34 -15.99
C ALA A 340 6.56 13.03 -16.77
N LEU A 341 7.49 12.84 -17.72
CA LEU A 341 7.64 11.60 -18.47
C LEU A 341 9.09 11.14 -18.36
N PHE A 342 9.25 9.84 -18.02
CA PHE A 342 10.56 9.17 -18.00
C PHE A 342 11.56 9.82 -17.02
N ASP A 343 11.06 10.33 -15.90
CA ASP A 343 11.89 10.95 -14.87
C ASP A 343 12.72 9.89 -14.13
N LEU A 344 14.03 10.12 -14.04
CA LEU A 344 14.92 9.21 -13.33
C LEU A 344 14.89 9.51 -11.84
N GLN A 345 14.42 8.55 -11.05
CA GLN A 345 14.45 8.62 -9.59
C GLN A 345 15.43 7.59 -9.04
N SER A 346 16.43 8.06 -8.30
CA SER A 346 17.47 7.22 -7.71
C SER A 346 17.19 7.00 -6.23
N PHE A 347 17.06 5.74 -5.85
CA PHE A 347 16.89 5.29 -4.47
C PHE A 347 18.21 4.69 -3.94
N SER A 348 18.23 4.26 -2.70
CA SER A 348 19.45 3.70 -2.09
C SER A 348 20.00 2.48 -2.83
N ASN A 349 19.13 1.65 -3.42
CA ASN A 349 19.46 0.37 -4.03
C ASN A 349 19.14 0.26 -5.53
N VAL A 350 18.37 1.17 -6.09
CA VAL A 350 17.92 1.12 -7.50
C VAL A 350 17.71 2.50 -8.11
N HIS A 351 17.78 2.55 -9.45
CA HIS A 351 17.24 3.63 -10.27
C HIS A 351 15.90 3.19 -10.86
N HIS A 352 14.88 4.05 -10.79
CA HIS A 352 13.58 3.85 -11.42
C HIS A 352 13.28 4.92 -12.46
N MET A 353 12.64 4.50 -13.55
CA MET A 353 12.02 5.42 -14.50
C MET A 353 10.55 5.63 -14.11
N VAL A 354 10.22 6.85 -13.70
CA VAL A 354 8.91 7.22 -13.17
C VAL A 354 8.27 8.24 -14.09
N SER A 355 6.98 8.07 -14.39
CA SER A 355 6.18 9.15 -15.01
C SER A 355 5.14 9.65 -14.01
N SER A 356 4.68 10.88 -14.20
CA SER A 356 3.66 11.48 -13.35
C SER A 356 2.47 11.92 -14.20
N VAL A 357 1.28 11.46 -13.83
CA VAL A 357 0.01 11.91 -14.42
C VAL A 357 -0.82 12.57 -13.34
N SER A 358 -1.23 13.80 -13.58
CA SER A 358 -2.08 14.57 -12.68
C SER A 358 -3.44 14.86 -13.30
N GLY A 359 -4.42 15.14 -12.44
CA GLY A 359 -5.77 15.55 -12.82
C GLY A 359 -6.43 16.32 -11.70
N GLU A 360 -7.61 16.83 -11.96
CA GLU A 360 -8.49 17.45 -10.96
C GLU A 360 -9.76 16.60 -10.83
N LEU A 361 -10.05 16.11 -9.63
CA LEU A 361 -11.24 15.30 -9.35
C LEU A 361 -12.50 16.12 -9.66
N ALA A 362 -13.51 15.51 -10.27
CA ALA A 362 -14.77 16.16 -10.56
C ALA A 362 -15.53 16.47 -9.26
N ASP A 363 -16.34 17.55 -9.26
CA ASP A 363 -16.96 18.08 -8.04
C ASP A 363 -17.99 17.12 -7.41
N ASP A 364 -18.55 16.20 -8.21
CA ASP A 364 -19.51 15.16 -7.76
C ASP A 364 -18.84 13.83 -7.38
N ARG A 365 -17.52 13.79 -7.28
CA ARG A 365 -16.73 12.60 -7.01
C ARG A 365 -15.93 12.71 -5.72
N ASP A 366 -15.73 11.59 -5.05
CA ASP A 366 -14.89 11.49 -3.86
C ASP A 366 -13.68 10.55 -4.05
N ALA A 367 -12.88 10.42 -3.01
CA ALA A 367 -11.70 9.55 -3.02
C ALA A 367 -12.01 8.07 -3.28
N LEU A 368 -13.18 7.57 -2.82
CA LEU A 368 -13.61 6.19 -3.10
C LEU A 368 -14.04 6.01 -4.55
N ASP A 369 -14.63 7.04 -5.18
CA ASP A 369 -14.91 7.02 -6.62
C ASP A 369 -13.62 6.97 -7.42
N LEU A 370 -12.61 7.79 -7.03
CA LEU A 370 -11.28 7.78 -7.65
C LEU A 370 -10.65 6.39 -7.54
N LEU A 371 -10.61 5.83 -6.33
CA LEU A 371 -10.01 4.53 -6.08
C LEU A 371 -10.73 3.42 -6.89
N SER A 372 -12.05 3.32 -6.80
CA SER A 372 -12.83 2.27 -7.46
C SER A 372 -12.76 2.34 -8.98
N SER A 373 -12.72 3.54 -9.56
CA SER A 373 -12.65 3.73 -11.02
C SER A 373 -11.29 3.38 -11.62
N CYS A 374 -10.21 3.58 -10.86
CA CYS A 374 -8.85 3.30 -11.33
C CYS A 374 -8.38 1.88 -10.97
N PHE A 375 -8.99 1.24 -9.96
CA PHE A 375 -8.59 -0.09 -9.48
C PHE A 375 -9.05 -1.22 -10.39
N PRO A 376 -8.22 -2.28 -10.60
CA PRO A 376 -6.82 -2.40 -10.18
C PRO A 376 -5.88 -1.53 -11.02
N GLY A 377 -4.65 -1.34 -10.52
CA GLY A 377 -3.64 -0.54 -11.20
C GLY A 377 -3.31 -1.04 -12.61
N GLY A 378 -3.19 -0.12 -13.57
CA GLY A 378 -2.86 -0.46 -14.95
C GLY A 378 -1.47 -1.06 -15.11
N SER A 379 -0.50 -0.62 -14.31
CA SER A 379 0.91 -1.08 -14.36
C SER A 379 1.08 -2.57 -14.04
N VAL A 380 0.10 -3.17 -13.34
CA VAL A 380 0.13 -4.58 -12.90
C VAL A 380 -0.96 -5.45 -13.53
N THR A 381 -1.70 -4.92 -14.50
CA THR A 381 -2.73 -5.66 -15.27
C THR A 381 -2.31 -5.86 -16.70
N GLY A 382 -2.41 -4.84 -17.51
CA GLY A 382 -2.13 -4.82 -18.93
C GLY A 382 -3.09 -3.91 -19.68
N ALA A 383 -2.96 -3.89 -21.00
CA ALA A 383 -3.72 -3.00 -21.88
C ALA A 383 -4.32 -3.79 -23.07
N PRO A 384 -5.64 -3.62 -23.34
CA PRO A 384 -6.69 -2.95 -22.57
C PRO A 384 -7.00 -3.67 -21.25
N LYS A 385 -7.23 -2.90 -20.16
CA LYS A 385 -7.31 -3.41 -18.77
C LYS A 385 -8.26 -4.61 -18.61
N LEU A 386 -9.53 -4.48 -18.97
CA LEU A 386 -10.53 -5.54 -18.79
C LEU A 386 -10.19 -6.81 -19.59
N ARG A 387 -9.65 -6.66 -20.80
CA ARG A 387 -9.23 -7.82 -21.60
C ARG A 387 -8.03 -8.52 -20.97
N ALA A 388 -7.03 -7.76 -20.53
CA ALA A 388 -5.89 -8.29 -19.80
C ALA A 388 -6.32 -9.03 -18.53
N MET A 389 -7.24 -8.47 -17.72
CA MET A 389 -7.79 -9.14 -16.54
C MET A 389 -8.49 -10.47 -16.89
N THR A 390 -9.25 -10.52 -18.00
CA THR A 390 -9.87 -11.75 -18.46
C THR A 390 -8.83 -12.82 -18.82
N ILE A 391 -7.75 -12.44 -19.50
CA ILE A 391 -6.66 -13.35 -19.87
C ILE A 391 -5.92 -13.84 -18.62
N ILE A 392 -5.62 -12.94 -17.67
CA ILE A 392 -5.00 -13.28 -16.39
C ILE A 392 -5.83 -14.33 -15.65
N GLU A 393 -7.14 -14.11 -15.52
CA GLU A 393 -8.04 -15.06 -14.83
C GLU A 393 -8.12 -16.43 -15.51
N GLN A 394 -7.93 -16.50 -16.83
CA GLN A 394 -7.89 -17.75 -17.58
C GLN A 394 -6.56 -18.52 -17.42
N LEU A 395 -5.45 -17.79 -17.25
CA LEU A 395 -4.11 -18.38 -17.32
C LEU A 395 -3.45 -18.58 -15.95
N GLU A 396 -3.77 -17.77 -14.97
CA GLU A 396 -3.20 -17.90 -13.62
C GLU A 396 -3.97 -18.95 -12.81
N ALA A 397 -3.27 -20.01 -12.41
CA ALA A 397 -3.86 -21.11 -11.64
C ALA A 397 -4.27 -20.71 -10.22
N LYS A 398 -3.68 -19.64 -9.68
CA LYS A 398 -3.91 -19.15 -8.32
C LYS A 398 -4.29 -17.68 -8.33
N ALA A 399 -5.23 -17.34 -7.44
CA ALA A 399 -5.60 -15.94 -7.24
C ALA A 399 -4.42 -15.12 -6.71
N ARG A 400 -4.30 -13.89 -7.16
CA ARG A 400 -3.25 -12.94 -6.71
C ARG A 400 -3.44 -12.46 -5.28
N ARG A 401 -4.63 -12.59 -4.73
CA ARG A 401 -4.99 -12.18 -3.38
C ARG A 401 -4.54 -10.72 -3.11
N ALA A 402 -3.70 -10.50 -2.10
CA ALA A 402 -3.18 -9.17 -1.80
C ALA A 402 -2.22 -8.61 -2.87
N TYR A 403 -1.57 -9.47 -3.67
CA TYR A 403 -0.61 -9.04 -4.69
C TYR A 403 -1.27 -8.32 -5.87
N CYS A 404 -0.66 -7.24 -6.36
CA CYS A 404 -1.23 -6.35 -7.39
C CYS A 404 -2.54 -5.65 -6.97
N GLY A 405 -2.84 -5.65 -5.69
CA GLY A 405 -3.88 -4.87 -5.05
C GLY A 405 -3.38 -3.48 -4.66
N THR A 406 -3.90 -2.93 -3.56
CA THR A 406 -3.52 -1.62 -3.03
C THR A 406 -3.64 -1.57 -1.51
N VAL A 407 -2.67 -0.96 -0.84
CA VAL A 407 -2.85 -0.40 0.51
C VAL A 407 -3.20 1.06 0.34
N PHE A 408 -4.16 1.54 1.11
CA PHE A 408 -4.59 2.93 1.04
C PHE A 408 -5.02 3.46 2.40
N TYR A 409 -4.96 4.78 2.55
CA TYR A 409 -5.71 5.50 3.55
C TYR A 409 -6.63 6.53 2.89
N LEU A 410 -7.77 6.78 3.52
CA LEU A 410 -8.68 7.88 3.25
C LEU A 410 -8.86 8.66 4.56
N SER A 411 -8.25 9.82 4.63
CA SER A 411 -8.31 10.70 5.79
C SER A 411 -9.66 11.42 5.88
N ALA A 412 -10.08 11.77 7.09
CA ALA A 412 -11.31 12.49 7.34
C ALA A 412 -11.39 13.87 6.64
N ASN A 413 -10.25 14.48 6.33
CA ASN A 413 -10.18 15.72 5.53
C ASN A 413 -10.31 15.50 4.02
N GLY A 414 -10.58 14.27 3.56
CA GLY A 414 -10.73 13.92 2.15
C GLY A 414 -9.44 13.54 1.43
N ASN A 415 -8.28 13.74 2.02
CA ASN A 415 -7.00 13.32 1.42
C ASN A 415 -6.87 11.80 1.38
N MET A 416 -6.22 11.29 0.35
CA MET A 416 -5.95 9.86 0.16
C MET A 416 -4.54 9.66 -0.41
N ASP A 417 -3.86 8.61 0.01
CA ASP A 417 -2.69 8.08 -0.70
C ASP A 417 -2.77 6.55 -0.72
N SER A 418 -2.18 5.95 -1.75
CA SER A 418 -2.23 4.50 -1.97
C SER A 418 -1.04 4.01 -2.76
N ASN A 419 -0.66 2.74 -2.53
CA ASN A 419 0.39 2.04 -3.25
C ASN A 419 -0.18 0.97 -4.20
N ILE A 420 0.68 0.38 -5.02
CA ILE A 420 0.44 -0.91 -5.68
C ILE A 420 1.12 -1.99 -4.84
N THR A 421 0.39 -3.01 -4.38
CA THR A 421 0.97 -4.09 -3.56
C THR A 421 1.78 -5.07 -4.39
N ILE A 422 2.97 -4.63 -4.80
CA ILE A 422 4.07 -5.45 -5.33
C ILE A 422 5.16 -5.59 -4.27
N ARG A 423 6.06 -6.56 -4.39
CA ARG A 423 7.04 -6.92 -3.34
C ARG A 423 6.33 -7.08 -1.99
N THR A 424 5.22 -7.81 -2.01
CA THR A 424 4.30 -7.93 -0.89
C THR A 424 4.13 -9.39 -0.51
N LEU A 425 4.18 -9.66 0.80
CA LEU A 425 3.91 -10.97 1.36
C LEU A 425 2.58 -10.92 2.11
N LEU A 426 1.88 -12.04 2.07
CA LEU A 426 0.68 -12.29 2.84
C LEU A 426 0.99 -13.41 3.84
N TRP A 427 0.92 -13.10 5.13
CA TRP A 427 1.02 -14.10 6.20
C TRP A 427 -0.37 -14.56 6.59
N GLN A 428 -0.61 -15.85 6.56
CA GLN A 428 -1.88 -16.44 6.97
C GLN A 428 -1.69 -17.91 7.35
N GLN A 429 -2.22 -18.33 8.49
CA GLN A 429 -2.22 -19.74 8.94
C GLN A 429 -0.81 -20.36 8.94
N ASP A 430 0.16 -19.64 9.51
CA ASP A 430 1.57 -20.05 9.57
C ASP A 430 2.21 -20.31 8.20
N GLN A 431 1.72 -19.63 7.18
CA GLN A 431 2.29 -19.62 5.83
C GLN A 431 2.56 -18.20 5.35
N LEU A 432 3.65 -18.03 4.63
CA LEU A 432 3.96 -16.83 3.86
C LEU A 432 3.71 -17.09 2.38
N PHE A 433 2.93 -16.22 1.78
CA PHE A 433 2.69 -16.20 0.34
C PHE A 433 3.33 -14.94 -0.24
N CYS A 434 4.01 -15.06 -1.36
CA CYS A 434 4.44 -13.94 -2.17
C CYS A 434 4.24 -14.24 -3.65
N TRP A 435 4.29 -13.22 -4.47
CA TRP A 435 4.09 -13.34 -5.91
C TRP A 435 5.11 -12.47 -6.63
N ALA A 436 5.44 -12.90 -7.83
CA ALA A 436 6.20 -12.10 -8.77
C ALA A 436 5.75 -12.37 -10.20
N GLY A 437 5.95 -11.39 -11.06
CA GLY A 437 5.60 -11.48 -12.46
C GLY A 437 6.09 -10.28 -13.25
N GLY A 438 5.86 -10.30 -14.55
CA GLY A 438 6.23 -9.27 -15.48
C GLY A 438 5.16 -8.99 -16.53
N GLY A 439 5.26 -7.83 -17.19
CA GLY A 439 4.38 -7.46 -18.30
C GLY A 439 4.88 -8.05 -19.59
N ILE A 440 4.19 -9.06 -20.12
CA ILE A 440 4.50 -9.68 -21.41
C ILE A 440 3.99 -8.78 -22.53
N VAL A 441 4.86 -8.43 -23.45
CA VAL A 441 4.63 -7.61 -24.65
C VAL A 441 5.10 -8.38 -25.90
N SER A 442 4.92 -7.82 -27.09
CA SER A 442 5.20 -8.49 -28.38
C SER A 442 6.65 -8.95 -28.56
N ASP A 443 7.60 -8.25 -27.95
CA ASP A 443 9.04 -8.51 -28.04
C ASP A 443 9.64 -9.15 -26.77
N SER A 444 8.78 -9.59 -25.83
CA SER A 444 9.20 -10.33 -24.64
C SER A 444 9.80 -11.68 -24.98
N ASP A 445 10.90 -12.03 -24.30
CA ASP A 445 11.50 -13.35 -24.31
C ASP A 445 11.05 -14.19 -23.11
N CYS A 446 10.60 -15.43 -23.36
CA CYS A 446 10.00 -16.28 -22.33
C CYS A 446 10.96 -16.62 -21.19
N ASP A 447 12.24 -16.85 -21.50
CA ASP A 447 13.23 -17.20 -20.50
C ASP A 447 13.58 -15.99 -19.63
N ALA A 448 13.74 -14.83 -20.27
CA ALA A 448 14.02 -13.57 -19.57
C ALA A 448 12.86 -13.19 -18.64
N GLU A 449 11.61 -13.24 -19.07
CA GLU A 449 10.45 -12.90 -18.25
C GLU A 449 10.28 -13.88 -17.06
N TYR A 450 10.59 -15.17 -17.30
CA TYR A 450 10.56 -16.15 -16.20
C TYR A 450 11.63 -15.87 -15.16
N GLU A 451 12.87 -15.62 -15.55
CA GLU A 451 13.95 -15.29 -14.64
C GLU A 451 13.72 -13.97 -13.89
N GLU A 452 13.08 -13.01 -14.55
CA GLU A 452 12.69 -11.73 -13.92
C GLU A 452 11.76 -11.94 -12.73
N CYS A 453 10.86 -12.95 -12.76
CA CYS A 453 10.02 -13.28 -11.60
C CYS A 453 10.87 -13.60 -10.36
N PHE A 454 11.94 -14.38 -10.52
CA PHE A 454 12.83 -14.74 -9.40
C PHE A 454 13.66 -13.55 -8.95
N HIS A 455 14.21 -12.76 -9.87
CA HIS A 455 14.99 -11.58 -9.54
C HIS A 455 14.19 -10.58 -8.68
N LYS A 456 12.89 -10.43 -8.97
CA LYS A 456 12.00 -9.51 -8.22
C LYS A 456 11.77 -9.88 -6.76
N ILE A 457 11.90 -11.17 -6.41
CA ILE A 457 11.67 -11.66 -5.03
C ILE A 457 12.91 -12.21 -4.37
N SER A 458 14.04 -12.34 -5.09
CA SER A 458 15.27 -12.95 -4.57
C SER A 458 15.76 -12.30 -3.28
N ASN A 459 15.77 -10.97 -3.23
CA ASN A 459 16.18 -10.24 -2.03
C ASN A 459 15.26 -10.56 -0.82
N ILE A 460 13.95 -10.60 -1.03
CA ILE A 460 12.98 -10.93 0.02
C ILE A 460 13.22 -12.34 0.56
N ILE A 461 13.38 -13.30 -0.35
CA ILE A 461 13.63 -14.70 0.01
C ILE A 461 14.97 -14.86 0.73
N SER A 462 16.03 -14.26 0.22
CA SER A 462 17.39 -14.36 0.80
C SER A 462 17.42 -13.82 2.22
N VAL A 463 16.86 -12.65 2.48
CA VAL A 463 16.82 -12.03 3.83
C VAL A 463 16.14 -12.94 4.84
N LEU A 464 14.99 -13.52 4.47
CA LEU A 464 14.25 -14.42 5.37
C LEU A 464 14.97 -15.76 5.61
N GLN A 465 15.72 -16.27 4.63
CA GLN A 465 16.52 -17.50 4.73
C GLN A 465 17.84 -17.31 5.47
N GLU A 466 18.48 -16.15 5.34
CA GLU A 466 19.69 -15.81 6.09
C GLU A 466 19.42 -15.74 7.59
N GLN A 467 18.31 -15.14 7.99
CA GLN A 467 17.87 -15.10 9.38
C GLN A 467 17.70 -16.50 9.99
N GLU A 468 17.15 -17.44 9.22
CA GLU A 468 17.00 -18.83 9.67
C GLU A 468 18.37 -19.49 9.96
N ARG A 469 19.33 -19.32 9.05
CA ARG A 469 20.68 -19.89 9.22
C ARG A 469 21.43 -19.30 10.42
N GLU A 470 21.25 -18.01 10.68
CA GLU A 470 21.85 -17.36 11.85
C GLU A 470 21.27 -17.91 13.15
N GLN A 471 19.94 -18.10 13.23
CA GLN A 471 19.28 -18.69 14.38
C GLN A 471 19.69 -20.16 14.63
N GLU A 472 19.82 -20.96 13.59
CA GLU A 472 20.32 -22.34 13.69
C GLU A 472 21.76 -22.40 14.25
N GLN A 473 22.64 -21.52 13.75
CA GLN A 473 24.03 -21.43 14.22
C GLN A 473 24.14 -20.93 15.68
N GLU A 474 23.24 -20.09 16.14
CA GLU A 474 23.19 -19.67 17.55
C GLU A 474 22.73 -20.82 18.46
N GLN A 475 21.72 -21.57 18.04
CA GLN A 475 21.22 -22.74 18.79
C GLN A 475 22.24 -23.89 18.87
N GLU A 476 23.09 -24.06 17.86
CA GLU A 476 24.18 -25.06 17.89
C GLU A 476 25.35 -24.66 18.79
N LYS A 477 25.45 -23.39 19.18
CA LYS A 477 26.52 -22.88 20.08
C LYS A 477 26.13 -22.83 21.55
N GLU A 478 24.83 -22.95 21.87
CA GLU A 478 24.29 -23.06 23.23
C GLU A 478 24.20 -24.54 23.68
#